data_156888f6b214825a593d9cc4229661eb
#
_entry.id   156888f6b214825a593d9cc4229661eb
#
_cell.length_a   1.000
_cell.length_b   1.000
_cell.length_c   1.000
_cell.angle_alpha   90.00
_cell.angle_beta   90.00
_cell.angle_gamma   90.00
#
_symmetry.space_group_name_H-M   'P 1'
#
loop_
_entity.id
_entity.type
_entity.pdbx_description
1 polymer ?
#
loop_
_entity_poly.entity_id
_entity_poly.type
_entity_poly.pdbx_seq_one_letter_code
_entity_poly.pdbx_strand_id
1 'polypeptide(L)'
;MADATMRVDWHPTWTPDSRWMALQRGQNRRTAMGRGSLWMISRDGGPLVRLNNANNGATGEDSFRPQFSPFNSGGYFWLLFTTARPYGNAPAGVRMQKQIWVTAINNRPATGTDPSEVPYYLDGQETATALSPYWTPAPCRPNGNGCGTGADCCSGECEPDSAGRSVCVTPRAMCVSRGGRCGGDSDCCTGLACTNALCDLPPPQ
;
A
#
# COMPACT_ATOMS: atom_id res chain seq x y z
N MET A 1 -32.07 -10.38 25.71
CA MET A 1 -31.20 -11.18 24.82
C MET A 1 -30.75 -10.24 23.71
N ALA A 2 -29.46 -9.92 23.64
CA ALA A 2 -28.96 -9.10 22.54
C ALA A 2 -29.13 -9.91 21.24
N ASP A 3 -29.73 -9.29 20.24
CA ASP A 3 -29.97 -9.90 18.94
C ASP A 3 -28.63 -10.37 18.35
N ALA A 4 -28.43 -11.67 18.27
CA ALA A 4 -27.23 -12.29 17.72
C ALA A 4 -27.00 -11.97 16.23
N THR A 5 -27.93 -11.27 15.60
CA THR A 5 -27.90 -10.89 14.19
C THR A 5 -27.37 -9.49 13.94
N MET A 6 -27.18 -8.67 15.00
CA MET A 6 -26.73 -7.28 14.85
C MET A 6 -25.27 -7.25 14.42
N ARG A 7 -25.04 -7.08 13.13
CA ARG A 7 -23.72 -6.92 12.54
C ARG A 7 -23.42 -5.46 12.37
N VAL A 8 -22.23 -5.06 12.76
CA VAL A 8 -21.73 -3.69 12.66
C VAL A 8 -20.51 -3.64 11.77
N ASP A 9 -20.37 -2.55 11.04
CA ASP A 9 -19.28 -2.32 10.10
C ASP A 9 -18.19 -1.45 10.74
N TRP A 10 -16.93 -1.88 10.63
CA TRP A 10 -15.76 -1.19 11.19
C TRP A 10 -14.55 -1.24 10.27
N HIS A 11 -13.56 -0.47 10.61
CA HIS A 11 -12.24 -0.45 9.96
C HIS A 11 -12.32 -0.26 8.45
N PRO A 12 -12.99 0.80 7.97
CA PRO A 12 -13.03 1.07 6.54
C PRO A 12 -11.63 1.42 6.01
N THR A 13 -11.32 0.96 4.82
CA THR A 13 -10.11 1.28 4.08
C THR A 13 -10.41 1.44 2.61
N TRP A 14 -9.85 2.47 1.97
CA TRP A 14 -10.08 2.76 0.56
C TRP A 14 -9.04 2.10 -0.33
N THR A 15 -9.46 1.67 -1.51
CA THR A 15 -8.53 1.32 -2.60
C THR A 15 -7.70 2.53 -3.02
N PRO A 16 -6.47 2.33 -3.57
CA PRO A 16 -5.62 3.43 -4.03
C PRO A 16 -6.28 4.39 -5.01
N ASP A 17 -7.21 3.90 -5.83
CA ASP A 17 -7.97 4.71 -6.80
C ASP A 17 -9.22 5.39 -6.19
N SER A 18 -9.47 5.19 -4.90
CA SER A 18 -10.60 5.75 -4.15
C SER A 18 -11.99 5.38 -4.71
N ARG A 19 -12.09 4.27 -5.46
CA ARG A 19 -13.36 3.81 -6.05
C ARG A 19 -14.08 2.79 -5.21
N TRP A 20 -13.35 2.07 -4.34
CA TRP A 20 -13.89 0.99 -3.54
C TRP A 20 -13.43 1.11 -2.10
N MET A 21 -14.24 0.61 -1.21
CA MET A 21 -13.95 0.56 0.21
C MET A 21 -14.09 -0.87 0.71
N ALA A 22 -13.06 -1.40 1.38
CA ALA A 22 -13.19 -2.61 2.16
C ALA A 22 -13.48 -2.28 3.62
N LEU A 23 -14.21 -3.17 4.28
CA LEU A 23 -14.57 -3.01 5.69
C LEU A 23 -14.67 -4.38 6.39
N GLN A 24 -14.60 -4.36 7.70
CA GLN A 24 -14.91 -5.50 8.53
C GLN A 24 -16.37 -5.44 8.95
N ARG A 25 -17.11 -6.54 8.78
CA ARG A 25 -18.46 -6.72 9.31
C ARG A 25 -18.46 -7.82 10.36
N GLY A 26 -18.99 -7.57 11.53
CA GLY A 26 -19.00 -8.53 12.62
C GLY A 26 -19.90 -8.18 13.78
N GLN A 27 -19.95 -9.06 14.79
CA GLN A 27 -20.80 -8.90 15.96
C GLN A 27 -20.17 -8.06 17.06
N ASN A 28 -18.85 -7.92 17.08
CA ASN A 28 -18.15 -7.22 18.15
C ASN A 28 -16.98 -6.38 17.61
N ARG A 29 -16.86 -5.19 18.18
CA ARG A 29 -15.78 -4.24 17.94
C ARG A 29 -14.40 -4.75 18.42
N ARG A 30 -14.40 -5.61 19.43
CA ARG A 30 -13.17 -6.19 19.99
C ARG A 30 -12.80 -7.44 19.22
N THR A 31 -11.74 -7.34 18.43
CA THR A 31 -11.21 -8.42 17.59
C THR A 31 -10.70 -9.64 18.36
N ALA A 32 -10.59 -9.58 19.69
CA ALA A 32 -10.02 -10.66 20.48
C ALA A 32 -10.96 -11.88 20.64
N MET A 33 -12.27 -11.68 20.58
CA MET A 33 -13.27 -12.74 20.84
C MET A 33 -14.48 -12.68 19.89
N GLY A 34 -14.43 -11.85 18.85
CA GLY A 34 -15.56 -11.63 17.96
C GLY A 34 -15.46 -12.40 16.66
N ARG A 35 -16.59 -12.57 16.01
CA ARG A 35 -16.66 -13.01 14.63
C ARG A 35 -16.57 -11.80 13.71
N GLY A 36 -15.76 -11.87 12.67
CA GLY A 36 -15.59 -10.81 11.69
C GLY A 36 -15.30 -11.36 10.30
N SER A 37 -15.80 -10.68 9.29
CA SER A 37 -15.55 -11.00 7.90
C SER A 37 -15.30 -9.73 7.11
N LEU A 38 -14.58 -9.86 6.00
CA LEU A 38 -14.23 -8.78 5.11
C LEU A 38 -15.27 -8.61 4.02
N TRP A 39 -15.62 -7.37 3.75
CA TRP A 39 -16.59 -7.00 2.73
C TRP A 39 -16.07 -5.80 1.94
N MET A 40 -16.64 -5.60 0.77
CA MET A 40 -16.26 -4.52 -0.13
C MET A 40 -17.50 -3.87 -0.76
N ILE A 41 -17.46 -2.56 -0.93
CA ILE A 41 -18.52 -1.77 -1.55
C ILE A 41 -17.94 -0.72 -2.49
N SER A 42 -18.65 -0.40 -3.56
CA SER A 42 -18.31 0.72 -4.44
C SER A 42 -18.54 2.06 -3.72
N ARG A 43 -17.72 3.06 -4.03
CA ARG A 43 -17.91 4.45 -3.60
C ARG A 43 -19.28 5.00 -4.03
N ASP A 44 -19.76 4.58 -5.18
CA ASP A 44 -21.01 5.06 -5.76
C ASP A 44 -22.23 4.29 -5.20
N GLY A 45 -22.00 3.42 -4.20
CA GLY A 45 -23.05 2.57 -3.62
C GLY A 45 -23.21 1.25 -4.35
N GLY A 46 -24.34 0.57 -4.12
CA GLY A 46 -24.62 -0.74 -4.68
C GLY A 46 -24.49 -1.86 -3.64
N PRO A 47 -24.46 -3.14 -4.09
CA PRO A 47 -24.42 -4.27 -3.19
C PRO A 47 -23.09 -4.33 -2.42
N LEU A 48 -23.20 -4.58 -1.13
CA LEU A 48 -22.05 -4.92 -0.31
C LEU A 48 -21.65 -6.38 -0.59
N VAL A 49 -20.44 -6.58 -1.10
CA VAL A 49 -19.92 -7.87 -1.53
C VAL A 49 -19.03 -8.47 -0.45
N ARG A 50 -19.29 -9.72 -0.09
CA ARG A 50 -18.43 -10.46 0.82
C ARG A 50 -17.19 -10.95 0.08
N LEU A 51 -16.00 -10.78 0.68
CA LEU A 51 -14.73 -11.26 0.12
C LEU A 51 -14.53 -12.73 0.55
N ASN A 52 -15.22 -13.65 -0.13
CA ASN A 52 -15.29 -15.07 0.28
C ASN A 52 -13.91 -15.75 0.27
N ASN A 53 -13.11 -15.51 -0.77
CA ASN A 53 -11.78 -16.10 -0.85
C ASN A 53 -10.88 -15.57 0.27
N ALA A 54 -10.90 -14.25 0.51
CA ALA A 54 -10.18 -13.64 1.62
C ALA A 54 -10.64 -14.16 3.00
N ASN A 55 -11.94 -14.45 3.17
CA ASN A 55 -12.55 -14.91 4.42
C ASN A 55 -12.44 -16.41 4.68
N ASN A 56 -11.74 -17.17 3.84
CA ASN A 56 -11.73 -18.64 3.94
C ASN A 56 -13.10 -19.28 3.67
N GLY A 57 -13.76 -18.82 2.61
CA GLY A 57 -15.07 -19.29 2.15
C GLY A 57 -16.25 -18.47 2.64
N ALA A 58 -17.43 -18.85 2.21
CA ALA A 58 -18.68 -18.12 2.44
C ALA A 58 -19.08 -18.01 3.93
N THR A 59 -18.58 -18.88 4.78
CA THR A 59 -18.90 -18.96 6.21
C THR A 59 -17.76 -18.52 7.12
N GLY A 60 -16.56 -18.22 6.58
CA GLY A 60 -15.39 -17.79 7.37
C GLY A 60 -15.67 -16.48 8.11
N GLU A 61 -15.50 -16.45 9.42
CA GLU A 61 -15.77 -15.26 10.27
C GLU A 61 -14.59 -14.94 11.18
N ASP A 62 -13.36 -15.12 10.68
CA ASP A 62 -12.12 -14.95 11.44
C ASP A 62 -11.22 -13.83 10.88
N SER A 63 -11.75 -12.97 10.00
CA SER A 63 -10.97 -11.97 9.30
C SER A 63 -11.30 -10.56 9.77
N PHE A 64 -10.25 -9.77 10.09
CA PHE A 64 -10.37 -8.51 10.80
C PHE A 64 -9.42 -7.46 10.24
N ARG A 65 -9.77 -6.18 10.44
CA ARG A 65 -8.92 -5.02 10.20
C ARG A 65 -8.29 -4.99 8.82
N PRO A 66 -9.08 -4.92 7.76
CA PRO A 66 -8.57 -4.78 6.41
C PRO A 66 -7.79 -3.48 6.25
N GLN A 67 -6.73 -3.51 5.46
CA GLN A 67 -5.92 -2.34 5.14
C GLN A 67 -5.40 -2.44 3.71
N PHE A 68 -5.88 -1.59 2.82
CA PHE A 68 -5.35 -1.53 1.47
C PHE A 68 -3.94 -0.95 1.43
N SER A 69 -3.12 -1.51 0.55
CA SER A 69 -1.89 -0.85 0.13
C SER A 69 -2.22 0.51 -0.50
N PRO A 70 -1.44 1.56 -0.25
CA PRO A 70 -1.62 2.83 -0.94
C PRO A 70 -1.23 2.77 -2.43
N PHE A 71 -0.63 1.65 -2.86
CA PHE A 71 -0.19 1.45 -4.24
C PHE A 71 -0.84 0.19 -4.83
N ASN A 72 -1.18 0.24 -6.11
CA ASN A 72 -1.53 -0.93 -6.90
C ASN A 72 -0.26 -1.53 -7.54
N SER A 73 -0.24 -2.84 -7.74
CA SER A 73 0.85 -3.53 -8.40
C SER A 73 0.35 -4.79 -9.09
N GLY A 74 0.90 -5.09 -10.26
CA GLY A 74 0.57 -6.31 -11.01
C GLY A 74 -0.89 -6.41 -11.47
N GLY A 75 -1.63 -5.29 -11.57
CA GLY A 75 -3.05 -5.29 -11.93
C GLY A 75 -3.99 -5.58 -10.76
N TYR A 76 -3.49 -5.56 -9.54
CA TYR A 76 -4.25 -5.82 -8.32
C TYR A 76 -4.10 -4.69 -7.31
N PHE A 77 -5.14 -4.53 -6.47
CA PHE A 77 -5.04 -3.88 -5.17
C PHE A 77 -4.64 -4.92 -4.14
N TRP A 78 -3.75 -4.58 -3.23
CA TRP A 78 -3.27 -5.49 -2.20
C TRP A 78 -3.91 -5.16 -0.86
N LEU A 79 -4.54 -6.15 -0.23
CA LEU A 79 -5.26 -6.01 1.03
C LEU A 79 -4.58 -6.84 2.11
N LEU A 80 -4.05 -6.16 3.14
CA LEU A 80 -3.65 -6.79 4.40
C LEU A 80 -4.86 -6.95 5.31
N PHE A 81 -4.86 -8.00 6.10
CA PHE A 81 -5.82 -8.17 7.18
C PHE A 81 -5.26 -9.13 8.25
N THR A 82 -5.88 -9.15 9.42
CA THR A 82 -5.54 -10.14 10.45
C THR A 82 -6.58 -11.23 10.49
N THR A 83 -6.13 -12.47 10.74
CA THR A 83 -7.03 -13.61 10.91
C THR A 83 -6.47 -14.60 11.92
N ALA A 84 -7.36 -15.28 12.64
CA ALA A 84 -7.02 -16.37 13.56
C ALA A 84 -7.10 -17.76 12.89
N ARG A 85 -7.19 -17.82 11.55
CA ARG A 85 -7.26 -19.09 10.83
C ARG A 85 -5.96 -19.89 11.01
N PRO A 86 -6.05 -21.23 11.10
CA PRO A 86 -4.86 -22.06 11.15
C PRO A 86 -4.08 -21.98 9.83
N TYR A 87 -2.77 -22.06 9.92
CA TYR A 87 -1.87 -22.13 8.78
C TYR A 87 -1.05 -23.43 8.84
N GLY A 88 -1.15 -24.23 7.78
CA GLY A 88 -0.38 -25.47 7.64
C GLY A 88 -0.58 -26.43 8.82
N ASN A 89 0.50 -27.10 9.20
CA ASN A 89 0.54 -28.01 10.35
C ASN A 89 0.88 -27.29 11.67
N ALA A 90 0.76 -25.99 11.74
CA ALA A 90 0.97 -25.27 13.00
C ALA A 90 0.06 -25.88 14.08
N PRO A 91 0.62 -26.26 15.25
CA PRO A 91 -0.18 -26.92 16.28
C PRO A 91 -1.38 -26.07 16.63
N ALA A 92 -2.55 -26.71 16.68
CA ALA A 92 -3.84 -26.07 17.01
C ALA A 92 -3.88 -25.46 18.43
N GLY A 93 -2.74 -25.33 19.11
CA GLY A 93 -2.60 -24.86 20.47
C GLY A 93 -2.64 -23.35 20.66
N VAL A 94 -2.56 -22.55 19.60
CA VAL A 94 -2.58 -21.08 19.72
C VAL A 94 -3.90 -20.55 19.16
N ARG A 95 -4.98 -21.00 19.69
CA ARG A 95 -6.37 -20.73 19.26
C ARG A 95 -6.82 -19.29 19.30
N MET A 96 -6.00 -18.30 19.46
CA MET A 96 -6.41 -16.88 19.47
C MET A 96 -5.34 -15.95 18.92
N GLN A 97 -4.29 -16.51 18.37
CA GLN A 97 -3.21 -15.72 17.79
C GLN A 97 -3.62 -15.25 16.40
N LYS A 98 -3.79 -13.95 16.26
CA LYS A 98 -4.06 -13.34 14.97
C LYS A 98 -2.75 -13.09 14.24
N GLN A 99 -2.75 -13.41 12.99
CA GLN A 99 -1.61 -13.25 12.09
C GLN A 99 -2.00 -12.41 10.89
N ILE A 100 -1.03 -11.78 10.28
CA ILE A 100 -1.23 -10.95 9.09
C ILE A 100 -1.23 -11.83 7.86
N TRP A 101 -2.24 -11.64 7.04
CA TRP A 101 -2.38 -12.28 5.75
C TRP A 101 -2.58 -11.20 4.68
N VAL A 102 -2.23 -11.56 3.45
CA VAL A 102 -2.36 -10.68 2.27
C VAL A 102 -3.22 -11.36 1.23
N THR A 103 -4.13 -10.64 0.63
CA THR A 103 -4.87 -11.07 -0.55
C THR A 103 -4.77 -10.04 -1.66
N ALA A 104 -4.76 -10.51 -2.90
CA ALA A 104 -4.94 -9.67 -4.07
C ALA A 104 -6.44 -9.44 -4.29
N ILE A 105 -6.79 -8.22 -4.66
CA ILE A 105 -8.14 -7.82 -5.06
C ILE A 105 -8.05 -7.35 -6.51
N ASN A 106 -8.83 -7.94 -7.40
CA ASN A 106 -8.87 -7.49 -8.78
C ASN A 106 -9.12 -5.97 -8.84
N ASN A 107 -8.28 -5.22 -9.56
CA ASN A 107 -8.37 -3.76 -9.61
C ASN A 107 -9.52 -3.24 -10.49
N ARG A 108 -10.26 -4.16 -11.13
CA ARG A 108 -11.52 -3.89 -11.85
C ARG A 108 -12.64 -4.78 -11.33
N PRO A 109 -13.06 -4.60 -10.06
CA PRO A 109 -14.09 -5.43 -9.48
C PRO A 109 -15.40 -5.30 -10.25
N ALA A 110 -16.02 -6.42 -10.61
CA ALA A 110 -17.37 -6.41 -11.13
C ALA A 110 -18.37 -6.25 -9.98
N THR A 111 -19.38 -5.43 -10.19
CA THR A 111 -20.43 -5.19 -9.20
C THR A 111 -21.12 -6.50 -8.79
N GLY A 112 -21.19 -6.75 -7.49
CA GLY A 112 -21.86 -7.94 -6.94
C GLY A 112 -21.04 -9.24 -6.98
N THR A 113 -19.79 -9.19 -7.48
CA THR A 113 -18.91 -10.35 -7.58
C THR A 113 -17.74 -10.21 -6.59
N ASP A 114 -17.36 -11.30 -5.93
CA ASP A 114 -16.19 -11.34 -5.07
C ASP A 114 -14.90 -11.12 -5.88
N PRO A 115 -14.19 -10.01 -5.68
CA PRO A 115 -12.95 -9.72 -6.41
C PRO A 115 -11.69 -10.24 -5.72
N SER A 116 -11.82 -10.90 -4.57
CA SER A 116 -10.66 -11.33 -3.78
C SER A 116 -10.08 -12.64 -4.28
N GLU A 117 -8.78 -12.75 -4.19
CA GLU A 117 -8.03 -13.98 -4.42
C GLU A 117 -7.79 -14.74 -3.11
N VAL A 118 -7.34 -15.99 -3.21
CA VAL A 118 -6.95 -16.78 -2.05
C VAL A 118 -5.79 -16.10 -1.34
N PRO A 119 -5.92 -15.79 -0.04
CA PRO A 119 -4.88 -15.08 0.67
C PRO A 119 -3.69 -15.98 1.01
N TYR A 120 -2.55 -15.37 1.20
CA TYR A 120 -1.35 -16.05 1.69
C TYR A 120 -0.90 -15.48 3.04
N TYR A 121 -0.24 -16.32 3.81
CA TYR A 121 0.35 -16.01 5.10
C TYR A 121 1.65 -15.23 4.92
N LEU A 122 1.88 -14.22 5.74
CA LEU A 122 3.18 -13.58 5.83
C LEU A 122 4.03 -14.31 6.88
N ASP A 123 5.21 -14.78 6.47
CA ASP A 123 6.11 -15.52 7.35
C ASP A 123 6.66 -14.67 8.51
N GLY A 124 7.20 -15.34 9.54
CA GLY A 124 7.88 -14.68 10.65
C GLY A 124 6.95 -14.18 11.77
N GLN A 125 5.74 -14.72 11.89
CA GLN A 125 4.74 -14.28 12.87
C GLN A 125 4.42 -15.35 13.94
N GLU A 126 5.21 -16.39 14.05
CA GLU A 126 4.88 -17.61 14.84
C GLU A 126 4.77 -17.34 16.34
N THR A 127 5.47 -16.33 16.85
CA THR A 127 5.56 -16.04 18.28
C THR A 127 4.75 -14.84 18.76
N ALA A 128 4.05 -14.15 17.85
CA ALA A 128 3.37 -12.90 18.17
C ALA A 128 1.94 -12.84 17.62
N THR A 129 1.07 -12.15 18.35
CA THR A 129 -0.26 -11.82 17.87
C THR A 129 -0.26 -10.46 17.19
N ALA A 130 -0.62 -10.42 15.91
CA ALA A 130 -0.78 -9.18 15.17
C ALA A 130 -2.12 -8.52 15.54
N LEU A 131 -2.06 -7.25 15.96
CA LEU A 131 -3.25 -6.49 16.32
C LEU A 131 -3.78 -5.67 15.14
N SER A 132 -2.89 -5.08 14.36
CA SER A 132 -3.25 -4.16 13.28
C SER A 132 -2.15 -4.13 12.23
N PRO A 133 -2.41 -4.57 10.99
CA PRO A 133 -1.42 -4.50 9.93
C PRO A 133 -1.40 -3.09 9.35
N TYR A 134 -0.23 -2.65 8.90
CA TYR A 134 -0.05 -1.42 8.17
C TYR A 134 0.92 -1.63 7.01
N TRP A 135 0.64 -0.93 5.93
CA TRP A 135 1.59 -0.80 4.84
C TRP A 135 2.61 0.28 5.16
N THR A 136 3.84 0.02 4.84
CA THR A 136 4.90 1.02 4.84
C THR A 136 5.58 1.00 3.48
N PRO A 137 5.98 2.15 2.93
CA PRO A 137 6.85 2.15 1.76
C PRO A 137 8.11 1.32 2.04
N ALA A 138 8.59 0.60 1.03
CA ALA A 138 9.90 -0.03 1.14
C ALA A 138 10.93 1.05 1.52
N PRO A 139 11.88 0.75 2.42
CA PRO A 139 12.93 1.71 2.71
C PRO A 139 13.66 2.03 1.40
N CYS A 140 13.74 3.32 1.11
CA CYS A 140 14.48 3.79 -0.05
C CYS A 140 15.97 3.46 0.11
N ARG A 141 16.67 3.29 -1.00
CA ARG A 141 18.10 2.99 -1.04
C ARG A 141 18.92 4.26 -0.96
N PRO A 142 19.92 4.33 -0.08
CA PRO A 142 20.82 5.48 -0.04
C PRO A 142 21.69 5.57 -1.32
N ASN A 143 22.26 6.76 -1.53
CA ASN A 143 23.13 7.01 -2.69
C ASN A 143 24.30 6.01 -2.75
N GLY A 144 24.65 5.61 -3.94
CA GLY A 144 25.65 4.58 -4.23
C GLY A 144 25.11 3.14 -4.27
N ASN A 145 23.90 2.88 -3.79
CA ASN A 145 23.29 1.55 -3.88
C ASN A 145 22.61 1.33 -5.24
N GLY A 146 22.64 0.07 -5.69
CA GLY A 146 22.01 -0.32 -6.94
C GLY A 146 20.51 -0.05 -6.95
N CYS A 147 19.97 0.42 -8.06
CA CYS A 147 18.57 0.74 -8.25
C CYS A 147 18.05 0.22 -9.59
N GLY A 148 16.74 -0.01 -9.68
CA GLY A 148 16.05 -0.29 -10.93
C GLY A 148 15.39 0.97 -11.50
N THR A 149 14.91 1.84 -10.62
CA THR A 149 14.24 3.09 -10.97
C THR A 149 14.54 4.17 -9.92
N GLY A 150 14.25 5.43 -10.21
CA GLY A 150 14.36 6.52 -9.24
C GLY A 150 13.50 6.30 -7.98
N ALA A 151 12.39 5.58 -8.08
CA ALA A 151 11.53 5.26 -6.94
C ALA A 151 12.19 4.36 -5.89
N ASP A 152 13.25 3.64 -6.24
CA ASP A 152 14.04 2.83 -5.30
C ASP A 152 14.96 3.69 -4.44
N CYS A 153 15.26 4.91 -4.86
CA CYS A 153 16.27 5.77 -4.26
C CYS A 153 15.67 6.79 -3.30
N CYS A 154 16.35 7.02 -2.15
CA CYS A 154 15.97 8.09 -1.23
C CYS A 154 16.08 9.48 -1.86
N SER A 155 16.95 9.61 -2.84
CA SER A 155 17.13 10.82 -3.64
C SER A 155 16.07 11.00 -4.73
N GLY A 156 15.34 9.94 -5.10
CA GLY A 156 14.44 9.94 -6.24
C GLY A 156 15.15 9.76 -7.60
N GLU A 157 16.48 9.68 -7.63
CA GLU A 157 17.28 9.59 -8.87
C GLU A 157 18.11 8.32 -8.95
N CYS A 158 17.99 7.62 -10.09
CA CYS A 158 18.69 6.39 -10.42
C CYS A 158 19.41 6.59 -11.75
N GLU A 159 20.73 6.65 -11.73
CA GLU A 159 21.56 6.88 -12.92
C GLU A 159 22.68 5.82 -13.06
N PRO A 160 23.19 5.55 -14.26
CA PRO A 160 24.32 4.67 -14.44
C PRO A 160 25.61 5.28 -13.85
N ASP A 161 26.36 4.47 -13.12
CA ASP A 161 27.70 4.81 -12.66
C ASP A 161 28.74 4.67 -13.80
N SER A 162 30.00 4.97 -13.52
CA SER A 162 31.09 4.85 -14.50
C SER A 162 31.33 3.41 -15.01
N ALA A 163 30.79 2.40 -14.34
CA ALA A 163 30.83 1.00 -14.73
C ALA A 163 29.54 0.54 -15.45
N GLY A 164 28.59 1.46 -15.71
CA GLY A 164 27.32 1.19 -16.37
C GLY A 164 26.26 0.53 -15.46
N ARG A 165 26.48 0.49 -14.16
CA ARG A 165 25.49 -0.06 -13.19
C ARG A 165 24.57 1.06 -12.74
N SER A 166 23.27 0.82 -12.74
CA SER A 166 22.29 1.78 -12.20
C SER A 166 22.42 1.90 -10.69
N VAL A 167 22.72 3.08 -10.18
CA VAL A 167 22.89 3.40 -8.76
C VAL A 167 22.12 4.65 -8.36
N CYS A 168 21.70 4.71 -7.11
CA CYS A 168 21.10 5.91 -6.54
C CYS A 168 22.14 7.03 -6.46
N VAL A 169 21.83 8.18 -7.02
CA VAL A 169 22.70 9.34 -7.02
C VAL A 169 22.11 10.49 -6.22
N THR A 170 22.95 11.42 -5.80
CA THR A 170 22.45 12.68 -5.22
C THR A 170 21.66 13.43 -6.30
N PRO A 171 20.46 13.94 -5.98
CA PRO A 171 19.71 14.76 -6.94
C PRO A 171 20.62 15.85 -7.47
N ARG A 172 20.67 15.99 -8.78
CA ARG A 172 21.28 17.18 -9.35
C ARG A 172 20.56 18.35 -8.73
N ALA A 173 21.32 19.32 -8.22
CA ALA A 173 20.75 20.52 -7.65
C ALA A 173 19.64 21.00 -8.59
N MET A 174 18.42 21.14 -8.05
CA MET A 174 17.30 21.60 -8.87
C MET A 174 17.77 22.87 -9.53
N CYS A 175 17.77 22.89 -10.86
CA CYS A 175 18.14 24.07 -11.60
C CYS A 175 17.30 25.26 -11.10
N VAL A 176 17.92 26.41 -10.99
CA VAL A 176 17.27 27.62 -10.51
C VAL A 176 16.36 28.15 -11.62
N SER A 177 15.08 28.32 -11.31
CA SER A 177 14.10 28.88 -12.23
C SER A 177 14.37 30.37 -12.47
N ARG A 178 13.75 30.90 -13.52
CA ARG A 178 13.87 32.33 -13.90
C ARG A 178 13.58 33.26 -12.70
N GLY A 179 14.50 34.20 -12.47
CA GLY A 179 14.43 35.13 -11.35
C GLY A 179 15.04 34.59 -10.04
N GLY A 180 15.46 33.32 -9.98
CA GLY A 180 16.19 32.80 -8.84
C GLY A 180 17.68 33.12 -8.89
N ARG A 181 18.35 33.17 -7.74
CA ARG A 181 19.78 33.51 -7.63
C ARG A 181 20.66 32.39 -8.15
N CYS A 182 21.68 32.71 -8.91
CA CYS A 182 22.66 31.79 -9.48
C CYS A 182 24.09 32.25 -9.25
N GLY A 183 25.03 31.33 -9.24
CA GLY A 183 26.46 31.58 -9.24
C GLY A 183 27.10 31.40 -10.62
N GLY A 184 26.40 30.73 -11.55
CA GLY A 184 26.83 30.46 -12.91
C GLY A 184 25.69 29.90 -13.76
N ASP A 185 25.92 29.83 -15.09
CA ASP A 185 24.91 29.30 -16.03
C ASP A 185 24.46 27.87 -15.73
N SER A 186 25.36 27.08 -15.17
CA SER A 186 25.06 25.69 -14.76
C SER A 186 24.01 25.54 -13.66
N ASP A 187 23.76 26.63 -12.91
CA ASP A 187 22.76 26.63 -11.86
C ASP A 187 21.35 26.85 -12.41
N CYS A 188 21.26 27.40 -13.61
CA CYS A 188 20.00 27.80 -14.21
C CYS A 188 19.36 26.66 -15.01
N CYS A 189 18.01 26.59 -14.99
CA CYS A 189 17.27 25.62 -15.80
C CYS A 189 17.55 25.82 -17.29
N THR A 190 17.42 24.74 -18.07
CA THR A 190 17.66 24.72 -19.51
C THR A 190 16.99 25.90 -20.22
N GLY A 191 17.78 26.66 -21.02
CA GLY A 191 17.31 27.83 -21.73
C GLY A 191 17.43 29.15 -20.96
N LEU A 192 17.97 29.13 -19.74
CA LEU A 192 18.29 30.32 -18.95
C LEU A 192 19.81 30.47 -18.81
N ALA A 193 20.28 31.69 -18.65
CA ALA A 193 21.66 32.04 -18.33
C ALA A 193 21.73 32.86 -17.04
N CYS A 194 22.86 32.76 -16.33
CA CYS A 194 23.07 33.51 -15.09
C CYS A 194 23.51 34.94 -15.41
N THR A 195 22.58 35.88 -15.40
CA THR A 195 22.83 37.28 -15.70
C THR A 195 22.58 38.11 -14.43
N ASN A 196 23.59 38.89 -14.00
CA ASN A 196 23.51 39.68 -12.76
C ASN A 196 23.15 38.87 -11.52
N ALA A 197 23.72 37.66 -11.40
CA ALA A 197 23.44 36.68 -10.32
C ALA A 197 21.97 36.23 -10.24
N LEU A 198 21.22 36.33 -11.32
CA LEU A 198 19.86 35.81 -11.48
C LEU A 198 19.73 35.01 -12.77
N CYS A 199 19.00 33.93 -12.73
CA CYS A 199 18.66 33.14 -13.92
C CYS A 199 17.64 33.90 -14.78
N ASP A 200 18.00 34.27 -16.02
CA ASP A 200 17.11 34.96 -16.97
C ASP A 200 17.33 34.43 -18.38
N LEU A 201 16.47 34.84 -19.31
CA LEU A 201 16.66 34.51 -20.72
C LEU A 201 17.99 35.12 -21.22
N PRO A 202 18.78 34.37 -22.02
CA PRO A 202 20.00 34.95 -22.61
C PRO A 202 19.63 36.15 -23.48
N PRO A 203 20.49 37.18 -23.52
CA PRO A 203 20.23 38.36 -24.33
C PRO A 203 20.08 37.97 -25.81
N PRO A 204 19.21 38.63 -26.57
CA PRO A 204 19.06 38.39 -28.00
C PRO A 204 20.41 38.62 -28.71
N GLN A 205 20.81 37.70 -29.57
CA GLN A 205 21.99 37.77 -30.41
C GLN A 205 21.75 38.71 -31.60
#